data_7c68a632fd6a206bf5fbe80275458f3c
#
_entry.id   7c68a632fd6a206bf5fbe80275458f3c
#
_cell.length_a   1.000
_cell.length_b   1.000
_cell.length_c   1.000
_cell.angle_alpha   90.00
_cell.angle_beta   90.00
_cell.angle_gamma   90.00
#
_symmetry.space_group_name_H-M   'P 1'
#
loop_
_entity.id
_entity.type
_entity.pdbx_description
1 polymer ?
#
loop_
_entity_poly.entity_id
_entity_poly.type
_entity_poly.pdbx_seq_one_letter_code
_entity_poly.pdbx_strand_id
1 'polypeptide(L)'
;MRGGVREKKIVCGSVYQEVDLIPLRKECRAGEPQGRESSEKQKRANQRAAERHFVQLVNANFVRKGVLLVDLTYVGGEEPEDFERADRNMVNYLRRVCYLSAKRKLPKPAFVAVTEGGAEGTGEENHRLHHHIILYAPGLTRDEVENLWSTGRGWKRHSLGRVNTRRAQPVRGSLIERAMYMLKAPKHKKRWHQSLGLKKPVLKINDARYTKRQVLRWCTNGDAYDRVFWEKKYPSWQVEEANVEFNEIEGAYYIRLRMWRSKSPWSRE
;
A
#
# COMPACT_ATOMS: atom_id res chain seq x y z
N MET A 1 -27.99 -27.16 5.07
CA MET A 1 -27.11 -26.19 5.77
C MET A 1 -27.36 -24.81 5.16
N ARG A 2 -27.72 -23.81 5.98
CA ARG A 2 -27.89 -22.41 5.50
C ARG A 2 -26.52 -21.88 5.08
N GLY A 3 -26.32 -21.54 3.81
CA GLY A 3 -25.08 -21.03 3.32
C GLY A 3 -24.74 -19.70 3.99
N GLY A 4 -23.60 -19.63 4.68
CA GLY A 4 -23.12 -18.43 5.36
C GLY A 4 -22.32 -17.49 4.43
N VAL A 5 -22.01 -16.33 4.94
CA VAL A 5 -21.12 -15.36 4.33
C VAL A 5 -20.00 -15.07 5.33
N ARG A 6 -18.77 -15.18 4.89
CA ARG A 6 -17.59 -14.82 5.66
C ARG A 6 -17.39 -13.31 5.65
N GLU A 7 -17.47 -12.71 6.82
CA GLU A 7 -16.96 -11.37 7.02
C GLU A 7 -15.47 -11.43 7.31
N LYS A 8 -14.66 -10.83 6.46
CA LYS A 8 -13.22 -10.73 6.60
C LYS A 8 -12.85 -9.27 6.82
N LYS A 9 -12.55 -8.88 8.06
CA LYS A 9 -12.05 -7.54 8.40
C LYS A 9 -10.53 -7.51 8.38
N ILE A 10 -9.97 -6.57 7.66
CA ILE A 10 -8.53 -6.33 7.56
C ILE A 10 -8.28 -4.97 8.20
N VAL A 11 -7.80 -4.98 9.43
CA VAL A 11 -7.56 -3.78 10.23
C VAL A 11 -6.12 -3.32 10.03
N CYS A 12 -5.95 -2.11 9.49
CA CYS A 12 -4.66 -1.51 9.16
C CYS A 12 -4.39 -0.32 10.09
N GLY A 13 -3.71 -0.59 11.20
CA GLY A 13 -3.48 0.41 12.24
C GLY A 13 -4.77 0.83 12.95
N SER A 14 -4.86 2.11 13.34
CA SER A 14 -6.01 2.64 14.09
C SER A 14 -7.04 3.36 13.25
N VAL A 15 -6.71 3.67 11.99
CA VAL A 15 -7.49 4.63 11.17
C VAL A 15 -8.08 4.06 9.90
N TYR A 16 -7.62 2.92 9.43
CA TYR A 16 -8.05 2.31 8.18
C TYR A 16 -8.43 0.84 8.35
N GLN A 17 -9.50 0.42 7.72
CA GLN A 17 -9.87 -0.99 7.60
C GLN A 17 -10.54 -1.28 6.25
N GLU A 18 -10.44 -2.53 5.86
CA GLU A 18 -11.23 -3.08 4.77
C GLU A 18 -12.14 -4.20 5.31
N VAL A 19 -13.28 -4.37 4.68
CA VAL A 19 -14.20 -5.47 4.99
C VAL A 19 -14.59 -6.16 3.70
N ASP A 20 -14.30 -7.46 3.61
CA ASP A 20 -14.80 -8.31 2.54
C ASP A 20 -15.94 -9.19 3.07
N LEU A 21 -17.05 -9.21 2.35
CA LEU A 21 -18.12 -10.21 2.53
C LEU A 21 -18.01 -11.21 1.39
N ILE A 22 -17.65 -12.45 1.75
CA ILE A 22 -17.32 -13.51 0.80
C ILE A 22 -18.27 -14.69 1.04
N PRO A 23 -18.96 -15.23 0.02
CA PRO A 23 -19.78 -16.43 0.17
C PRO A 23 -18.94 -17.60 0.68
N LEU A 24 -19.40 -18.28 1.73
CA LEU A 24 -18.76 -19.52 2.19
C LEU A 24 -18.93 -20.59 1.12
N ARG A 25 -17.81 -21.09 0.64
CA ARG A 25 -17.74 -22.23 -0.29
C ARG A 25 -17.73 -23.53 0.51
N LYS A 26 -18.29 -24.60 -0.06
CA LYS A 26 -17.91 -25.94 0.38
C LYS A 26 -16.43 -26.12 0.07
N GLU A 27 -15.67 -26.65 1.00
CA GLU A 27 -14.25 -26.91 0.81
C GLU A 27 -14.07 -27.84 -0.41
N CYS A 28 -13.64 -27.28 -1.53
CA CYS A 28 -13.01 -28.07 -2.58
C CYS A 28 -11.58 -28.31 -2.11
N ARG A 29 -11.13 -29.56 -2.02
CA ARG A 29 -9.72 -29.87 -1.79
C ARG A 29 -8.89 -29.13 -2.82
N ALA A 30 -8.05 -28.21 -2.37
CA ALA A 30 -7.07 -27.57 -3.23
C ALA A 30 -6.16 -28.69 -3.76
N GLY A 31 -6.11 -28.84 -5.07
CA GLY A 31 -5.08 -29.70 -5.70
C GLY A 31 -3.69 -29.16 -5.37
N GLU A 32 -2.70 -30.02 -5.36
CA GLU A 32 -1.31 -29.60 -5.14
C GLU A 32 -0.91 -28.50 -6.13
N PRO A 33 -0.13 -27.51 -5.71
CA PRO A 33 0.35 -26.45 -6.58
C PRO A 33 1.19 -27.06 -7.71
N GLN A 34 0.64 -27.15 -8.90
CA GLN A 34 1.42 -27.51 -10.07
C GLN A 34 2.21 -26.27 -10.50
N GLY A 35 3.53 -26.40 -10.68
CA GLY A 35 4.45 -25.35 -11.11
C GLY A 35 4.23 -24.86 -12.56
N ARG A 36 2.99 -24.58 -12.92
CA ARG A 36 2.63 -24.00 -14.23
C ARG A 36 2.81 -22.50 -14.22
N GLU A 37 3.25 -21.96 -15.34
CA GLU A 37 3.28 -20.51 -15.56
C GLU A 37 1.91 -19.90 -15.31
N SER A 38 1.86 -18.79 -14.56
CA SER A 38 0.60 -18.13 -14.22
C SER A 38 -0.05 -17.56 -15.47
N SER A 39 -1.33 -17.86 -15.70
CA SER A 39 -2.10 -17.25 -16.79
C SER A 39 -2.16 -15.73 -16.63
N GLU A 40 -2.42 -14.99 -17.73
CA GLU A 40 -2.57 -13.53 -17.69
C GLU A 40 -3.65 -13.07 -16.68
N LYS A 41 -4.75 -13.82 -16.57
CA LYS A 41 -5.79 -13.59 -15.56
C LYS A 41 -5.21 -13.72 -14.15
N GLN A 42 -4.38 -14.72 -13.90
CA GLN A 42 -3.72 -14.94 -12.61
C GLN A 42 -2.67 -13.85 -12.33
N LYS A 43 -1.88 -13.43 -13.32
CA LYS A 43 -0.91 -12.34 -13.18
C LYS A 43 -1.60 -11.04 -12.77
N ARG A 44 -2.73 -10.69 -13.42
CA ARG A 44 -3.57 -9.52 -13.05
C ARG A 44 -4.16 -9.63 -11.65
N ALA A 45 -4.63 -10.81 -11.24
CA ALA A 45 -5.14 -11.05 -9.90
C ALA A 45 -4.03 -10.90 -8.84
N ASN A 46 -2.84 -11.44 -9.09
CA ASN A 46 -1.66 -11.30 -8.23
C ASN A 46 -1.21 -9.83 -8.13
N GLN A 47 -1.29 -9.07 -9.23
CA GLN A 47 -0.97 -7.66 -9.25
C GLN A 47 -1.94 -6.87 -8.34
N ARG A 48 -3.26 -7.05 -8.51
CA ARG A 48 -4.28 -6.40 -7.66
C ARG A 48 -4.13 -6.78 -6.18
N ALA A 49 -3.80 -8.04 -5.90
CA ALA A 49 -3.56 -8.49 -4.53
C ALA A 49 -2.34 -7.83 -3.90
N ALA A 50 -1.25 -7.64 -4.67
CA ALA A 50 -0.05 -6.96 -4.21
C ALA A 50 -0.30 -5.47 -3.98
N GLU A 51 -0.99 -4.78 -4.88
CA GLU A 51 -1.39 -3.38 -4.73
C GLU A 51 -2.24 -3.18 -3.46
N ARG A 52 -3.23 -4.03 -3.28
CA ARG A 52 -4.07 -4.02 -2.08
C ARG A 52 -3.24 -4.23 -0.81
N HIS A 53 -2.33 -5.20 -0.81
CA HIS A 53 -1.46 -5.47 0.33
C HIS A 53 -0.56 -4.27 0.65
N PHE A 54 -0.01 -3.61 -0.36
CA PHE A 54 0.81 -2.42 -0.18
C PHE A 54 0.01 -1.26 0.43
N VAL A 55 -1.21 -0.99 -0.06
CA VAL A 55 -2.13 -0.01 0.52
C VAL A 55 -2.40 -0.30 2.00
N GLN A 56 -2.69 -1.55 2.33
CA GLN A 56 -2.91 -1.99 3.70
C GLN A 56 -1.67 -1.79 4.58
N LEU A 57 -0.48 -2.13 4.07
CA LEU A 57 0.80 -1.96 4.77
C LEU A 57 1.11 -0.49 5.03
N VAL A 58 0.92 0.36 4.03
CA VAL A 58 1.13 1.82 4.15
C VAL A 58 0.19 2.40 5.21
N ASN A 59 -1.09 2.08 5.16
CA ASN A 59 -2.05 2.60 6.13
C ASN A 59 -1.85 2.04 7.55
N ALA A 60 -1.33 0.82 7.68
CA ALA A 60 -1.01 0.25 8.98
C ALA A 60 0.17 0.94 9.70
N ASN A 61 1.06 1.61 8.95
CA ASN A 61 2.34 2.11 9.48
C ASN A 61 2.55 3.61 9.37
N PHE A 62 1.99 4.27 8.36
CA PHE A 62 2.40 5.63 7.99
C PHE A 62 1.31 6.69 8.15
N VAL A 63 0.10 6.34 8.61
CA VAL A 63 -0.93 7.33 8.94
C VAL A 63 -0.67 7.87 10.34
N ARG A 64 0.32 8.76 10.47
CA ARG A 64 0.75 9.43 11.72
C ARG A 64 1.54 10.70 11.44
N LYS A 65 1.65 11.59 12.43
CA LYS A 65 2.46 12.82 12.34
C LYS A 65 3.94 12.51 12.09
N GLY A 66 4.60 13.37 11.33
CA GLY A 66 6.05 13.27 11.08
C GLY A 66 6.46 12.32 9.96
N VAL A 67 5.49 11.77 9.23
CA VAL A 67 5.79 10.98 8.03
C VAL A 67 6.13 11.93 6.87
N LEU A 68 7.17 11.59 6.14
CA LEU A 68 7.67 12.31 4.97
C LEU A 68 7.37 11.51 3.70
N LEU A 69 6.97 12.22 2.67
CA LEU A 69 6.98 11.75 1.29
C LEU A 69 8.25 12.28 0.65
N VAL A 70 9.11 11.39 0.19
CA VAL A 70 10.41 11.74 -0.37
C VAL A 70 10.46 11.23 -1.80
N ASP A 71 10.65 12.14 -2.74
CA ASP A 71 10.82 11.84 -4.15
C ASP A 71 12.28 12.15 -4.53
N LEU A 72 13.03 11.14 -5.02
CA LEU A 72 14.43 11.23 -5.38
C LEU A 72 14.55 11.18 -6.89
N THR A 73 15.26 12.15 -7.46
CA THR A 73 15.55 12.21 -8.90
C THR A 73 17.04 12.34 -9.13
N TYR A 74 17.48 12.04 -10.34
CA TYR A 74 18.89 12.19 -10.74
C TYR A 74 19.13 13.52 -11.48
N VAL A 75 20.31 14.04 -11.39
CA VAL A 75 20.79 15.18 -12.19
C VAL A 75 21.62 14.66 -13.37
N GLY A 76 21.74 15.47 -14.44
CA GLY A 76 22.49 15.10 -15.65
C GLY A 76 23.91 14.62 -15.33
N GLY A 77 24.28 13.48 -15.89
CA GLY A 77 25.54 12.79 -15.61
C GLY A 77 25.57 11.83 -14.44
N GLU A 78 24.51 11.83 -13.60
CA GLU A 78 24.36 10.91 -12.47
C GLU A 78 23.23 9.88 -12.70
N GLU A 79 22.60 9.90 -13.88
CA GLU A 79 21.57 8.93 -14.23
C GLU A 79 22.14 7.51 -14.18
N PRO A 80 21.44 6.57 -13.52
CA PRO A 80 21.88 5.18 -13.49
C PRO A 80 21.72 4.53 -14.86
N GLU A 81 22.65 3.65 -15.22
CA GLU A 81 22.67 2.92 -16.50
C GLU A 81 21.45 2.00 -16.63
N ASP A 82 21.00 1.45 -15.50
CA ASP A 82 19.90 0.48 -15.43
C ASP A 82 19.07 0.60 -14.14
N PHE A 83 17.98 -0.14 -14.10
CA PHE A 83 17.12 -0.20 -12.94
C PHE A 83 17.82 -0.78 -11.71
N GLU A 84 18.70 -1.76 -11.86
CA GLU A 84 19.41 -2.38 -10.75
C GLU A 84 20.36 -1.41 -10.08
N ARG A 85 21.01 -0.56 -10.86
CA ARG A 85 21.87 0.51 -10.35
C ARG A 85 21.04 1.55 -9.60
N ALA A 86 19.89 1.95 -10.19
CA ALA A 86 18.95 2.84 -9.52
C ALA A 86 18.48 2.27 -8.18
N ASP A 87 18.07 1.02 -8.16
CA ASP A 87 17.61 0.33 -6.95
C ASP A 87 18.70 0.26 -5.87
N ARG A 88 19.96 -0.04 -6.27
CA ARG A 88 21.11 0.01 -5.36
C ARG A 88 21.33 1.40 -4.78
N ASN A 89 21.19 2.46 -5.57
CA ASN A 89 21.34 3.85 -5.10
C ASN A 89 20.28 4.17 -4.05
N MET A 90 19.02 3.81 -4.28
CA MET A 90 17.93 3.97 -3.34
C MET A 90 18.17 3.19 -2.04
N VAL A 91 18.57 1.93 -2.13
CA VAL A 91 18.89 1.10 -0.96
C VAL A 91 20.03 1.71 -0.15
N ASN A 92 21.08 2.23 -0.82
CA ASN A 92 22.19 2.91 -0.15
C ASN A 92 21.76 4.21 0.53
N TYR A 93 20.84 4.97 -0.08
CA TYR A 93 20.23 6.12 0.56
C TYR A 93 19.49 5.72 1.85
N LEU A 94 18.63 4.71 1.79
CA LEU A 94 17.90 4.22 2.97
C LEU A 94 18.83 3.70 4.08
N ARG A 95 19.94 3.06 3.71
CA ARG A 95 21.00 2.65 4.65
C ARG A 95 21.62 3.86 5.35
N ARG A 96 21.87 4.97 4.62
CA ARG A 96 22.42 6.20 5.21
C ARG A 96 21.42 6.84 6.18
N VAL A 97 20.13 6.86 5.86
CA VAL A 97 19.06 7.30 6.78
C VAL A 97 19.07 6.48 8.06
N CYS A 98 19.10 5.14 7.95
CA CYS A 98 19.16 4.25 9.10
C CYS A 98 20.45 4.44 9.92
N TYR A 99 21.60 4.59 9.26
CA TYR A 99 22.88 4.81 9.92
C TYR A 99 22.91 6.13 10.69
N LEU A 100 22.41 7.22 10.10
CA LEU A 100 22.35 8.53 10.77
C LEU A 100 21.45 8.47 12.01
N SER A 101 20.28 7.84 11.91
CA SER A 101 19.39 7.64 13.05
C SER A 101 20.06 6.84 14.17
N ALA A 102 20.74 5.73 13.82
CA ALA A 102 21.45 4.90 14.79
C ALA A 102 22.61 5.66 15.46
N LYS A 103 23.42 6.39 14.67
CA LYS A 103 24.52 7.24 15.19
C LYS A 103 24.05 8.26 16.20
N ARG A 104 22.83 8.80 16.02
CA ARG A 104 22.21 9.78 16.92
C ARG A 104 21.37 9.16 18.02
N LYS A 105 21.35 7.84 18.13
CA LYS A 105 20.51 7.11 19.10
C LYS A 105 19.01 7.43 18.96
N LEU A 106 18.56 7.76 17.74
CA LEU A 106 17.16 8.04 17.42
C LEU A 106 16.41 6.72 17.15
N PRO A 107 15.07 6.73 17.20
CA PRO A 107 14.27 5.57 16.85
C PRO A 107 14.57 5.08 15.42
N LYS A 108 14.49 3.75 15.24
CA LYS A 108 14.73 3.13 13.93
C LYS A 108 13.75 3.67 12.88
N PRO A 109 14.22 4.14 11.72
CA PRO A 109 13.36 4.58 10.63
C PRO A 109 12.47 3.47 10.11
N ALA A 110 11.22 3.82 9.77
CA ALA A 110 10.30 2.98 9.04
C ALA A 110 10.10 3.55 7.63
N PHE A 111 10.11 2.71 6.61
CA PHE A 111 9.93 3.16 5.23
C PHE A 111 9.31 2.08 4.33
N VAL A 112 8.70 2.54 3.26
CA VAL A 112 8.44 1.80 2.02
C VAL A 112 8.95 2.64 0.86
N ALA A 113 9.54 2.00 -0.14
CA ALA A 113 10.18 2.67 -1.26
C ALA A 113 9.97 1.91 -2.57
N VAL A 114 9.76 2.64 -3.65
CA VAL A 114 9.55 2.13 -5.01
C VAL A 114 10.47 2.88 -5.96
N THR A 115 11.08 2.17 -6.88
CA THR A 115 11.78 2.74 -8.05
C THR A 115 10.83 2.70 -9.25
N GLU A 116 10.68 3.82 -9.94
CA GLU A 116 9.85 3.99 -11.13
C GLU A 116 10.69 4.52 -12.29
N GLY A 117 10.27 4.22 -13.53
CA GLY A 117 10.94 4.65 -14.75
C GLY A 117 11.77 3.54 -15.40
N GLY A 118 12.52 3.91 -16.44
CA GLY A 118 13.31 2.99 -17.27
C GLY A 118 12.56 2.54 -18.53
N ALA A 119 13.33 2.33 -19.59
CA ALA A 119 12.82 1.89 -20.89
C ALA A 119 12.68 0.37 -20.89
N GLU A 120 11.44 -0.14 -20.88
CA GLU A 120 11.15 -1.45 -21.44
C GLU A 120 9.67 -1.51 -21.90
N GLY A 121 9.51 -1.58 -23.21
CA GLY A 121 8.40 -2.33 -23.83
C GLY A 121 7.05 -1.65 -24.03
N THR A 122 6.87 -0.35 -23.87
CA THR A 122 5.55 0.29 -24.11
C THR A 122 5.60 1.56 -24.93
N GLY A 123 6.45 1.77 -25.90
CA GLY A 123 6.32 2.90 -26.84
C GLY A 123 6.06 4.31 -26.25
N GLU A 124 5.90 4.42 -24.95
CA GLU A 124 5.78 5.67 -24.22
C GLU A 124 7.15 6.19 -23.85
N GLU A 125 7.30 7.51 -23.87
CA GLU A 125 8.53 8.24 -23.62
C GLU A 125 9.35 7.67 -22.45
N ASN A 126 10.66 7.55 -22.67
CA ASN A 126 11.65 7.05 -21.74
C ASN A 126 11.63 7.86 -20.44
N HIS A 127 10.77 7.46 -19.49
CA HIS A 127 10.68 8.15 -18.22
C HIS A 127 11.96 7.93 -17.41
N ARG A 128 12.60 9.02 -17.00
CA ARG A 128 13.80 8.99 -16.15
C ARG A 128 13.54 8.19 -14.89
N LEU A 129 14.51 7.35 -14.53
CA LEU A 129 14.47 6.60 -13.27
C LEU A 129 14.39 7.56 -12.08
N HIS A 130 13.47 7.29 -11.17
CA HIS A 130 13.29 8.05 -9.95
C HIS A 130 12.69 7.17 -8.84
N HIS A 131 12.66 7.70 -7.60
CA HIS A 131 12.22 6.90 -6.48
C HIS A 131 11.16 7.64 -5.67
N HIS A 132 10.16 6.89 -5.23
CA HIS A 132 9.14 7.32 -4.31
C HIS A 132 9.28 6.61 -2.98
N ILE A 133 9.36 7.36 -1.89
CA ILE A 133 9.56 6.82 -0.54
C ILE A 133 8.53 7.43 0.40
N ILE A 134 7.90 6.59 1.22
CA ILE A 134 7.17 7.02 2.41
C ILE A 134 8.08 6.69 3.58
N LEU A 135 8.54 7.73 4.31
CA LEU A 135 9.56 7.64 5.34
C LEU A 135 9.03 8.18 6.67
N TYR A 136 9.20 7.41 7.72
CA TYR A 136 9.08 7.88 9.09
C TYR A 136 10.44 7.76 9.78
N ALA A 137 11.11 8.89 9.98
CA ALA A 137 12.43 8.96 10.61
C ALA A 137 12.42 10.05 11.71
N PRO A 138 11.80 9.75 12.87
CA PRO A 138 11.62 10.74 13.92
C PRO A 138 12.97 11.24 14.46
N GLY A 139 13.09 12.55 14.61
CA GLY A 139 14.31 13.22 15.06
C GLY A 139 15.30 13.60 13.94
N LEU A 140 15.08 13.15 12.70
CA LEU A 140 15.80 13.70 11.55
C LEU A 140 15.05 14.89 10.95
N THR A 141 15.78 15.94 10.61
CA THR A 141 15.23 17.10 9.90
C THR A 141 15.06 16.79 8.41
N ARG A 142 14.27 17.62 7.73
CA ARG A 142 14.10 17.53 6.27
C ARG A 142 15.45 17.64 5.56
N ASP A 143 16.25 18.65 5.91
CA ASP A 143 17.52 18.93 5.25
C ASP A 143 18.52 17.77 5.43
N GLU A 144 18.51 17.13 6.60
CA GLU A 144 19.32 15.94 6.83
C GLU A 144 18.91 14.78 5.95
N VAL A 145 17.59 14.54 5.82
CA VAL A 145 17.05 13.50 4.94
C VAL A 145 17.43 13.79 3.46
N GLU A 146 17.28 15.03 3.01
CA GLU A 146 17.60 15.44 1.65
C GLU A 146 19.10 15.33 1.35
N ASN A 147 19.97 15.75 2.24
CA ASN A 147 21.42 15.70 2.08
C ASN A 147 22.01 14.27 2.00
N LEU A 148 21.24 13.26 2.37
CA LEU A 148 21.67 11.86 2.27
C LEU A 148 21.56 11.28 0.86
N TRP A 149 20.90 11.98 -0.09
CA TRP A 149 20.84 11.57 -1.50
C TRP A 149 22.16 11.89 -2.20
N SER A 150 23.14 11.03 -1.99
CA SER A 150 24.53 11.26 -2.43
C SER A 150 25.23 9.95 -2.72
N THR A 151 26.35 10.01 -3.42
CA THR A 151 27.29 8.90 -3.63
C THR A 151 28.70 9.31 -3.19
N GLY A 152 29.65 8.38 -3.25
CA GLY A 152 31.03 8.64 -2.82
C GLY A 152 31.20 8.63 -1.30
N ARG A 153 32.45 8.84 -0.85
CA ARG A 153 32.85 8.93 0.57
C ARG A 153 33.84 10.07 0.76
N GLY A 154 33.84 10.65 1.96
CA GLY A 154 34.75 11.75 2.29
C GLY A 154 34.63 12.93 1.32
N TRP A 155 35.75 13.42 0.82
CA TRP A 155 35.79 14.53 -0.11
C TRP A 155 35.24 14.21 -1.52
N LYS A 156 35.13 12.92 -1.88
CA LYS A 156 34.48 12.45 -3.13
C LYS A 156 32.97 12.36 -3.03
N ARG A 157 32.38 12.71 -1.89
CA ARG A 157 30.93 12.66 -1.73
C ARG A 157 30.28 13.80 -2.52
N HIS A 158 29.31 13.46 -3.36
CA HIS A 158 28.52 14.42 -4.13
C HIS A 158 27.06 13.98 -4.23
N SER A 159 26.18 14.91 -4.54
CA SER A 159 24.75 14.65 -4.69
C SER A 159 24.47 13.84 -5.95
N LEU A 160 23.55 12.89 -5.88
CA LEU A 160 23.03 12.16 -7.05
C LEU A 160 21.97 12.96 -7.81
N GLY A 161 21.38 13.98 -7.19
CA GLY A 161 20.35 14.78 -7.81
C GLY A 161 19.44 15.50 -6.81
N ARG A 162 18.22 15.79 -7.27
CA ARG A 162 17.26 16.56 -6.46
C ARG A 162 16.44 15.66 -5.56
N VAL A 163 16.11 16.18 -4.40
CA VAL A 163 15.21 15.55 -3.43
C VAL A 163 14.04 16.50 -3.17
N ASN A 164 12.85 15.99 -3.33
CA ASN A 164 11.64 16.71 -2.94
C ASN A 164 11.02 16.01 -1.74
N THR A 165 11.11 16.67 -0.58
CA THR A 165 10.59 16.14 0.68
C THR A 165 9.42 16.99 1.16
N ARG A 166 8.29 16.36 1.39
CA ARG A 166 7.08 16.98 1.93
C ARG A 166 6.47 16.14 3.05
N ARG A 167 5.75 16.79 3.96
CA ARG A 167 5.01 16.05 4.99
C ARG A 167 3.85 15.29 4.36
N ALA A 168 3.66 14.05 4.77
CA ALA A 168 2.48 13.29 4.37
C ALA A 168 1.22 13.95 4.94
N GLN A 169 0.26 14.18 4.08
CA GLN A 169 -1.07 14.67 4.44
C GLN A 169 -2.09 13.60 4.06
N PRO A 170 -2.52 12.77 5.03
CA PRO A 170 -3.54 11.76 4.75
C PRO A 170 -4.85 12.42 4.29
N VAL A 171 -5.37 11.99 3.15
CA VAL A 171 -6.69 12.40 2.67
C VAL A 171 -7.71 11.52 3.36
N ARG A 172 -8.69 12.14 4.03
CA ARG A 172 -9.73 11.42 4.78
C ARG A 172 -9.18 10.34 5.71
N GLY A 173 -8.01 10.59 6.32
CA GLY A 173 -7.36 9.65 7.24
C GLY A 173 -6.66 8.46 6.60
N SER A 174 -6.38 8.49 5.30
CA SER A 174 -5.68 7.41 4.60
C SER A 174 -4.59 7.92 3.65
N LEU A 175 -3.68 7.03 3.26
CA LEU A 175 -2.64 7.27 2.26
C LEU A 175 -2.86 6.41 1.00
N ILE A 176 -4.11 6.06 0.70
CA ILE A 176 -4.45 5.17 -0.43
C ILE A 176 -3.95 5.75 -1.75
N GLU A 177 -4.27 7.01 -2.03
CA GLU A 177 -3.90 7.66 -3.29
C GLU A 177 -2.39 7.66 -3.51
N ARG A 178 -1.62 7.99 -2.45
CA ARG A 178 -0.16 7.95 -2.53
C ARG A 178 0.38 6.54 -2.72
N ALA A 179 -0.17 5.56 -2.02
CA ALA A 179 0.24 4.17 -2.16
C ALA A 179 -0.06 3.62 -3.55
N MET A 180 -1.24 3.91 -4.09
CA MET A 180 -1.61 3.50 -5.45
C MET A 180 -0.76 4.20 -6.52
N TYR A 181 -0.48 5.49 -6.34
CA TYR A 181 0.42 6.22 -7.23
C TYR A 181 1.81 5.56 -7.30
N MET A 182 2.38 5.18 -6.16
CA MET A 182 3.69 4.53 -6.10
C MET A 182 3.75 3.17 -6.81
N LEU A 183 2.62 2.49 -6.98
CA LEU A 183 2.56 1.17 -7.64
C LEU A 183 2.00 1.22 -9.07
N LYS A 184 1.84 2.40 -9.65
CA LYS A 184 1.21 2.60 -10.97
C LYS A 184 1.89 1.80 -12.10
N ALA A 185 3.19 1.55 -11.99
CA ALA A 185 3.94 0.82 -13.01
C ALA A 185 5.07 -0.05 -12.42
N PRO A 186 4.78 -1.12 -11.65
CA PRO A 186 5.82 -2.01 -11.19
C PRO A 186 6.27 -2.92 -12.34
N LYS A 187 7.35 -2.57 -13.01
CA LYS A 187 7.92 -3.35 -14.13
C LYS A 187 8.88 -4.46 -13.69
N HIS A 188 9.20 -4.56 -12.39
CA HIS A 188 10.27 -5.42 -11.89
C HIS A 188 9.77 -6.50 -10.91
N LYS A 189 10.54 -7.60 -10.77
CA LYS A 189 10.23 -8.72 -9.84
C LYS A 189 9.99 -8.23 -8.43
N LYS A 190 10.79 -7.27 -7.94
CA LYS A 190 10.63 -6.64 -6.63
C LYS A 190 9.84 -5.35 -6.77
N ARG A 191 8.59 -5.37 -6.34
CA ARG A 191 7.66 -4.25 -6.48
C ARG A 191 7.96 -3.07 -5.55
N TRP A 192 8.48 -3.34 -4.33
CA TRP A 192 8.87 -2.30 -3.37
C TRP A 192 9.91 -2.83 -2.38
N HIS A 193 10.62 -1.91 -1.75
CA HIS A 193 11.44 -2.14 -0.56
C HIS A 193 10.71 -1.68 0.68
N GLN A 194 10.93 -2.35 1.81
CA GLN A 194 10.36 -1.96 3.09
C GLN A 194 11.33 -2.20 4.23
N SER A 195 11.23 -1.40 5.28
CA SER A 195 11.99 -1.61 6.51
C SER A 195 11.49 -2.85 7.25
N LEU A 196 12.37 -3.46 8.04
CA LEU A 196 11.99 -4.53 8.97
C LEU A 196 11.13 -3.98 10.11
N GLY A 197 10.22 -4.81 10.61
CA GLY A 197 9.40 -4.49 11.79
C GLY A 197 8.16 -3.64 11.48
N LEU A 198 7.76 -3.49 10.22
CA LEU A 198 6.47 -2.90 9.89
C LEU A 198 5.32 -3.76 10.42
N LYS A 199 4.31 -3.10 11.00
CA LYS A 199 3.09 -3.74 11.48
C LYS A 199 2.33 -4.35 10.31
N LYS A 200 1.99 -5.62 10.43
CA LYS A 200 1.12 -6.29 9.45
C LYS A 200 -0.34 -5.93 9.71
N PRO A 201 -1.19 -5.85 8.67
CA PRO A 201 -2.63 -5.77 8.83
C PRO A 201 -3.16 -6.94 9.67
N VAL A 202 -4.10 -6.65 10.56
CA VAL A 202 -4.71 -7.67 11.42
C VAL A 202 -5.98 -8.19 10.77
N LEU A 203 -6.01 -9.50 10.52
CA LEU A 203 -7.15 -10.18 9.95
C LEU A 203 -8.09 -10.69 11.05
N LYS A 204 -9.39 -10.34 10.96
CA LYS A 204 -10.46 -10.86 11.80
C LYS A 204 -11.53 -11.50 10.91
N ILE A 205 -11.93 -12.73 11.22
CA ILE A 205 -12.90 -13.50 10.45
C ILE A 205 -14.13 -13.77 11.31
N ASN A 206 -15.32 -13.60 10.70
CA ASN A 206 -16.59 -13.98 11.32
C ASN A 206 -17.51 -14.62 10.27
N ASP A 207 -17.84 -15.87 10.44
CA ASP A 207 -18.68 -16.66 9.50
C ASP A 207 -20.15 -16.71 9.92
N ALA A 208 -20.48 -16.14 11.08
CA ALA A 208 -21.85 -16.19 11.67
C ALA A 208 -22.62 -14.86 11.56
N ARG A 209 -21.96 -13.75 11.19
CA ARG A 209 -22.57 -12.43 11.25
C ARG A 209 -23.63 -12.20 10.18
N TYR A 210 -23.41 -12.71 8.97
CA TYR A 210 -24.27 -12.47 7.81
C TYR A 210 -24.63 -13.75 7.10
N THR A 211 -25.87 -13.81 6.57
CA THR A 211 -26.35 -14.91 5.75
C THR A 211 -26.36 -14.55 4.27
N LYS A 212 -26.30 -15.54 3.39
CA LYS A 212 -26.43 -15.33 1.93
C LYS A 212 -27.72 -14.59 1.57
N ARG A 213 -28.84 -14.93 2.25
CA ARG A 213 -30.14 -14.28 2.02
C ARG A 213 -30.13 -12.79 2.36
N GLN A 214 -29.44 -12.40 3.46
CA GLN A 214 -29.29 -10.98 3.80
C GLN A 214 -28.47 -10.23 2.75
N VAL A 215 -27.32 -10.77 2.35
CA VAL A 215 -26.45 -10.15 1.35
C VAL A 215 -27.16 -10.03 0.00
N LEU A 216 -27.84 -11.09 -0.45
CA LEU A 216 -28.65 -11.05 -1.67
C LEU A 216 -29.68 -9.91 -1.61
N ARG A 217 -30.45 -9.81 -0.51
CA ARG A 217 -31.45 -8.75 -0.33
C ARG A 217 -30.82 -7.35 -0.43
N TRP A 218 -29.67 -7.12 0.23
CA TRP A 218 -28.99 -5.81 0.18
C TRP A 218 -28.47 -5.44 -1.20
N CYS A 219 -28.05 -6.43 -1.97
CA CYS A 219 -27.63 -6.20 -3.35
C CYS A 219 -28.79 -5.94 -4.28
N THR A 220 -29.94 -6.63 -4.09
CA THR A 220 -31.11 -6.48 -4.95
C THR A 220 -31.93 -5.24 -4.68
N ASN A 221 -31.98 -4.75 -3.42
CA ASN A 221 -32.72 -3.54 -3.06
C ASN A 221 -31.84 -2.27 -3.06
N GLY A 222 -30.53 -2.38 -3.37
CA GLY A 222 -29.62 -1.25 -3.46
C GLY A 222 -28.89 -0.89 -2.18
N ASP A 223 -29.27 -1.41 -1.02
CA ASP A 223 -28.62 -1.12 0.28
C ASP A 223 -27.10 -1.38 0.26
N ALA A 224 -26.66 -2.41 -0.47
CA ALA A 224 -25.26 -2.77 -0.54
C ALA A 224 -24.34 -1.69 -1.17
N TYR A 225 -24.93 -0.78 -1.94
CA TYR A 225 -24.20 0.34 -2.58
C TYR A 225 -24.26 1.62 -1.74
N ASP A 226 -25.10 1.66 -0.72
CA ASP A 226 -25.26 2.83 0.15
C ASP A 226 -24.22 2.85 1.27
N ARG A 227 -23.43 3.93 1.31
CA ARG A 227 -22.40 4.16 2.34
C ARG A 227 -23.01 4.28 3.73
N VAL A 228 -24.13 5.00 3.86
CA VAL A 228 -24.80 5.23 5.14
C VAL A 228 -25.33 3.91 5.75
N PHE A 229 -25.81 3.00 4.89
CA PHE A 229 -26.21 1.66 5.32
C PHE A 229 -25.06 0.91 5.99
N TRP A 230 -23.84 0.99 5.42
CA TRP A 230 -22.67 0.32 5.98
C TRP A 230 -22.12 1.03 7.21
N GLU A 231 -22.18 2.36 7.27
CA GLU A 231 -21.76 3.14 8.44
C GLU A 231 -22.62 2.80 9.68
N LYS A 232 -23.91 2.56 9.51
CA LYS A 232 -24.79 2.04 10.58
C LYS A 232 -24.37 0.65 11.07
N LYS A 233 -23.82 -0.20 10.19
CA LYS A 233 -23.33 -1.55 10.54
C LYS A 233 -21.94 -1.56 11.16
N TYR A 234 -21.15 -0.56 10.87
CA TYR A 234 -19.79 -0.36 11.36
C TYR A 234 -19.67 1.02 12.04
N PRO A 235 -20.27 1.20 13.21
CA PRO A 235 -20.24 2.49 13.89
C PRO A 235 -18.79 2.93 14.16
N SER A 236 -18.52 4.22 14.09
CA SER A 236 -17.19 4.85 14.17
C SER A 236 -16.33 4.71 12.92
N TRP A 237 -16.87 4.15 11.84
CA TRP A 237 -16.20 4.06 10.55
C TRP A 237 -17.01 4.78 9.48
N GLN A 238 -16.34 5.57 8.66
CA GLN A 238 -16.89 6.17 7.45
C GLN A 238 -16.52 5.31 6.25
N VAL A 239 -17.48 5.07 5.37
CA VAL A 239 -17.27 4.26 4.18
C VAL A 239 -16.83 5.16 3.03
N GLU A 240 -15.66 4.90 2.50
CA GLU A 240 -15.17 5.58 1.28
C GLU A 240 -15.73 4.92 0.03
N GLU A 241 -15.67 3.61 0.00
CA GLU A 241 -16.05 2.82 -1.16
C GLU A 241 -16.79 1.56 -0.71
N ALA A 242 -17.89 1.28 -1.40
CA ALA A 242 -18.64 0.03 -1.34
C ALA A 242 -18.66 -0.56 -2.75
N ASN A 243 -17.80 -1.55 -2.99
CA ASN A 243 -17.74 -2.26 -4.27
C ASN A 243 -18.52 -3.57 -4.15
N VAL A 244 -19.49 -3.75 -5.04
CA VAL A 244 -20.36 -4.93 -5.10
C VAL A 244 -20.17 -5.60 -6.45
N GLU A 245 -19.75 -6.85 -6.43
CA GLU A 245 -19.49 -7.67 -7.61
C GLU A 245 -20.37 -8.93 -7.58
N PHE A 246 -21.07 -9.22 -8.64
CA PHE A 246 -21.77 -10.48 -8.82
C PHE A 246 -20.91 -11.45 -9.63
N ASN A 247 -20.67 -12.61 -9.04
CA ASN A 247 -19.95 -13.69 -9.73
C ASN A 247 -20.98 -14.65 -10.33
N GLU A 248 -21.09 -14.61 -11.66
CA GLU A 248 -22.06 -15.43 -12.41
C GLU A 248 -21.80 -16.93 -12.26
N ILE A 249 -20.53 -17.35 -12.21
CA ILE A 249 -20.16 -18.77 -12.08
C ILE A 249 -20.62 -19.33 -10.72
N GLU A 250 -20.57 -18.50 -9.68
CA GLU A 250 -20.92 -18.91 -8.33
C GLU A 250 -22.36 -18.53 -7.94
N GLY A 251 -23.02 -17.72 -8.76
CA GLY A 251 -24.35 -17.18 -8.47
C GLY A 251 -24.38 -16.39 -7.13
N ALA A 252 -23.33 -15.65 -6.84
CA ALA A 252 -23.15 -15.04 -5.52
C ALA A 252 -22.52 -13.66 -5.58
N TYR A 253 -22.89 -12.80 -4.63
CA TYR A 253 -22.35 -11.46 -4.48
C TYR A 253 -21.11 -11.45 -3.60
N TYR A 254 -20.13 -10.65 -3.99
CA TYR A 254 -18.95 -10.26 -3.24
C TYR A 254 -19.03 -8.78 -2.93
N ILE A 255 -18.82 -8.40 -1.68
CA ILE A 255 -18.85 -6.99 -1.28
C ILE A 255 -17.50 -6.66 -0.66
N ARG A 256 -16.91 -5.55 -1.10
CA ARG A 256 -15.69 -5.01 -0.52
C ARG A 256 -15.93 -3.57 -0.10
N LEU A 257 -15.64 -3.30 1.17
CA LEU A 257 -15.76 -1.97 1.76
C LEU A 257 -14.37 -1.45 2.11
N ARG A 258 -14.13 -0.17 1.84
CA ARG A 258 -12.99 0.60 2.35
C ARG A 258 -13.51 1.64 3.33
N MET A 259 -12.88 1.72 4.49
CA MET A 259 -13.35 2.54 5.59
C MET A 259 -12.20 3.22 6.31
N TRP A 260 -12.44 4.43 6.82
CA TRP A 260 -11.55 5.13 7.76
C TRP A 260 -12.31 5.52 9.02
N ARG A 261 -11.61 5.79 10.12
CA ARG A 261 -12.26 6.24 11.34
C ARG A 261 -12.82 7.64 11.21
N SER A 262 -14.06 7.82 11.63
CA SER A 262 -14.79 9.09 11.61
C SER A 262 -14.10 10.19 12.43
N LYS A 263 -13.38 9.81 13.50
CA LYS A 263 -12.53 10.69 14.30
C LYS A 263 -11.09 10.29 14.07
N SER A 264 -10.49 10.82 13.01
CA SER A 264 -9.05 10.70 12.79
C SER A 264 -8.30 11.51 13.85
N PRO A 265 -7.14 11.03 14.36
CA PRO A 265 -6.25 11.86 15.17
C PRO A 265 -5.75 13.11 14.44
N TRP A 266 -6.00 13.22 13.14
CA TRP A 266 -5.67 14.36 12.27
C TRP A 266 -6.77 15.44 12.20
N SER A 267 -7.98 15.17 12.71
CA SER A 267 -9.09 16.12 12.72
C SER A 267 -9.09 17.06 13.94
N ARG A 268 -8.07 17.00 14.77
CA ARG A 268 -7.87 17.88 15.93
C ARG A 268 -6.62 18.73 15.73
N GLU A 269 -6.70 19.63 14.78
CA GLU A 269 -5.91 20.87 14.73
C GLU A 269 -6.71 21.89 13.93
#